data_fbc65d0a8560a63bdac169de5a8aed70
#
_entry.id   fbc65d0a8560a63bdac169de5a8aed70
#
_cell.length_a   1.000
_cell.length_b   1.000
_cell.length_c   1.000
_cell.angle_alpha   90.00
_cell.angle_beta   90.00
_cell.angle_gamma   90.00
#
_symmetry.space_group_name_H-M   'P 1'
#
loop_
_entity.id
_entity.type
_entity.pdbx_description
1 polymer ?
#
loop_
_entity_poly.entity_id
_entity_poly.type
_entity_poly.pdbx_seq_one_letter_code
_entity_poly.pdbx_strand_id
1 'polypeptide(L)' 'SGDDNVFLGREMSMSRRANISEEVSSAIDREIRSIIEMCMSSASDILELHKATMDKLVDDLMEHETLNAEQIDEVLSA' A
#
# COMPACT_ATOMS: atom_id res chain seq x y z
N SER A 1 -28.44 35.02 -30.76
CA SER A 1 -29.78 34.51 -30.51
C SER A 1 -29.82 33.72 -29.22
N GLY A 2 -31.04 33.52 -28.66
CA GLY A 2 -31.22 32.79 -27.41
C GLY A 2 -30.82 31.31 -27.50
N ASP A 3 -30.96 30.70 -28.70
CA ASP A 3 -30.60 29.30 -28.92
C ASP A 3 -29.09 29.09 -28.87
N ASP A 4 -28.29 30.00 -29.40
CA ASP A 4 -26.85 29.93 -29.35
C ASP A 4 -26.33 30.06 -27.91
N ASN A 5 -26.93 30.92 -27.09
CA ASN A 5 -26.57 31.11 -25.70
C ASN A 5 -26.90 29.87 -24.87
N VAL A 6 -28.03 29.22 -25.12
CA VAL A 6 -28.41 27.96 -24.45
C VAL A 6 -27.45 26.83 -24.81
N PHE A 7 -27.09 26.74 -26.08
CA PHE A 7 -26.14 25.75 -26.57
C PHE A 7 -24.77 25.91 -25.94
N LEU A 8 -24.23 27.13 -25.91
CA LEU A 8 -22.96 27.45 -25.27
C LEU A 8 -22.98 27.14 -23.75
N GLY A 9 -24.08 27.45 -23.08
CA GLY A 9 -24.24 27.14 -21.65
C GLY A 9 -24.22 25.64 -21.36
N ARG A 10 -24.83 24.82 -22.24
CA ARG A 10 -24.78 23.35 -22.14
C ARG A 10 -23.37 22.81 -22.34
N GLU A 11 -22.65 23.29 -23.36
CA GLU A 11 -21.27 22.85 -23.61
C GLU A 11 -20.34 23.22 -22.46
N MET A 12 -20.45 24.43 -21.94
CA MET A 12 -19.67 24.85 -20.78
C MET A 12 -19.96 24.02 -19.54
N SER A 13 -21.25 23.70 -19.31
CA SER A 13 -21.67 22.84 -18.20
C SER A 13 -21.12 21.41 -18.34
N MET A 14 -21.20 20.83 -19.54
CA MET A 14 -20.66 19.49 -19.82
C MET A 14 -19.14 19.46 -19.66
N SER A 15 -18.45 20.48 -20.14
CA SER A 15 -17.00 20.63 -20.02
C SER A 15 -16.57 20.72 -18.55
N ARG A 16 -17.32 21.48 -17.75
CA ARG A 16 -17.07 21.61 -16.33
C ARG A 16 -17.27 20.27 -15.59
N ARG A 17 -18.32 19.54 -15.93
CA ARG A 17 -18.58 18.20 -15.36
C ARG A 17 -17.45 17.21 -15.70
N ALA A 18 -16.99 17.24 -16.94
CA ALA A 18 -15.87 16.41 -17.39
C ALA A 18 -14.61 16.71 -16.60
N ASN A 19 -14.28 17.98 -16.38
CA ASN A 19 -13.12 18.40 -15.61
C ASN A 19 -13.22 18.00 -14.15
N ILE A 20 -14.39 18.13 -13.53
CA ILE A 20 -14.65 17.70 -12.14
C ILE A 20 -14.51 16.18 -12.04
N SER A 21 -15.07 15.44 -13.00
CA SER A 21 -14.96 13.96 -13.03
C SER A 21 -13.52 13.51 -13.15
N GLU A 22 -12.71 14.18 -13.95
CA GLU A 22 -11.28 13.92 -14.11
C GLU A 22 -10.52 14.19 -12.81
N GLU A 23 -10.80 15.30 -12.15
CA GLU A 23 -10.19 15.64 -10.87
C GLU A 23 -10.52 14.62 -9.79
N VAL A 24 -11.78 14.22 -9.71
CA VAL A 24 -12.23 13.20 -8.74
C VAL A 24 -11.59 11.85 -9.03
N SER A 25 -11.57 11.42 -10.30
CA SER A 25 -10.92 10.17 -10.69
C SER A 25 -9.43 10.18 -10.35
N SER A 26 -8.75 11.28 -10.59
CA SER A 26 -7.33 11.43 -10.26
C SER A 26 -7.10 11.39 -8.75
N ALA A 27 -7.98 12.00 -7.95
CA ALA A 27 -7.90 11.96 -6.50
C ALA A 27 -8.11 10.55 -5.97
N ILE A 28 -9.07 9.82 -6.52
CA ILE A 28 -9.33 8.42 -6.16
C ILE A 28 -8.14 7.56 -6.51
N ASP A 29 -7.57 7.72 -7.69
CA ASP A 29 -6.40 6.96 -8.13
C ASP A 29 -5.21 7.19 -7.20
N ARG A 30 -4.95 8.43 -6.81
CA ARG A 30 -3.88 8.75 -5.86
C ARG A 30 -4.11 8.10 -4.51
N GLU A 31 -5.34 8.12 -4.01
CA GLU A 31 -5.69 7.51 -2.72
C GLU A 31 -5.52 5.99 -2.76
N ILE A 32 -6.01 5.35 -3.82
CA ILE A 32 -5.84 3.90 -4.00
C ILE A 32 -4.36 3.53 -4.06
N ARG A 33 -3.57 4.28 -4.81
CA ARG A 33 -2.13 4.05 -4.92
C ARG A 33 -1.44 4.19 -3.57
N SER A 34 -1.79 5.20 -2.80
CA SER A 34 -1.26 5.43 -1.46
C SER A 34 -1.56 4.25 -0.53
N ILE A 35 -2.79 3.73 -0.56
CA ILE A 35 -3.19 2.56 0.24
C ILE A 35 -2.39 1.33 -0.18
N ILE A 36 -2.25 1.08 -1.47
CA ILE A 36 -1.47 -0.05 -1.98
C ILE A 36 0.00 0.06 -1.56
N GLU A 37 0.60 1.23 -1.67
CA GLU A 37 1.98 1.46 -1.26
C GLU A 37 2.18 1.22 0.24
N MET A 38 1.25 1.67 1.07
CA MET A 38 1.27 1.39 2.52
C MET A 38 1.18 -0.10 2.80
N CYS A 39 0.29 -0.81 2.13
CA CYS A 39 0.15 -2.27 2.28
C CYS A 39 1.41 -3.01 1.85
N MET A 40 2.00 -2.63 0.73
CA MET A 40 3.24 -3.24 0.24
C MET A 40 4.40 -2.97 1.19
N SER A 41 4.52 -1.76 1.72
CA SER A 41 5.55 -1.41 2.69
C SER A 41 5.40 -2.21 3.97
N SER A 42 4.18 -2.33 4.50
CA SER A 42 3.90 -3.15 5.69
C SER A 42 4.23 -4.62 5.47
N ALA A 43 3.86 -5.17 4.32
CA ALA A 43 4.18 -6.56 3.97
C ALA A 43 5.69 -6.78 3.88
N SER A 44 6.42 -5.84 3.26
CA SER A 44 7.88 -5.89 3.16
C SER A 44 8.53 -5.87 4.55
N ASP A 45 8.07 -5.00 5.45
CA ASP A 45 8.59 -4.91 6.82
C ASP A 45 8.38 -6.21 7.60
N ILE A 46 7.21 -6.83 7.45
CA ILE A 46 6.90 -8.12 8.07
C ILE A 46 7.83 -9.21 7.56
N LEU A 47 8.04 -9.27 6.24
CA LEU A 47 8.93 -10.26 5.64
C LEU A 47 10.39 -10.07 6.08
N GLU A 48 10.86 -8.84 6.17
CA GLU A 48 12.21 -8.53 6.68
C GLU A 48 12.38 -8.94 8.13
N LEU A 49 11.37 -8.67 8.96
CA LEU A 49 11.38 -9.07 10.37
C LEU A 49 11.47 -10.59 10.52
N HIS A 50 10.66 -11.33 9.77
CA HIS A 50 10.69 -12.80 9.80
C HIS A 50 12.01 -13.37 9.28
N LYS A 51 12.57 -12.76 8.25
CA LYS A 51 13.87 -13.16 7.71
C LYS A 51 14.97 -13.02 8.77
N ALA A 52 15.02 -11.90 9.46
CA ALA A 52 15.99 -11.66 10.51
C ALA A 52 15.85 -12.67 11.66
N THR A 53 14.61 -12.99 12.05
CA THR A 53 14.33 -14.02 13.07
C THR A 53 14.78 -15.40 12.62
N MET A 54 14.51 -15.76 11.37
CA MET A 54 14.94 -17.04 10.79
C MET A 54 16.46 -17.15 10.70
N ASP A 55 17.12 -16.07 10.27
CA ASP A 55 18.59 -16.03 10.20
C ASP A 55 19.21 -16.22 11.59
N LYS A 56 18.65 -15.58 12.61
CA LYS A 56 19.08 -15.74 14.00
C LYS A 56 18.89 -17.18 14.49
N LEU A 57 17.77 -17.79 14.16
CA LEU A 57 17.46 -19.17 14.52
C LEU A 57 18.47 -20.13 13.88
N VAL A 58 18.79 -19.92 12.61
CA VAL A 58 19.79 -20.74 11.89
C VAL A 58 21.16 -20.57 12.53
N ASP A 59 21.58 -19.35 12.85
CA ASP A 59 22.85 -19.09 13.51
C ASP A 59 22.94 -19.77 14.87
N ASP A 60 21.88 -19.71 15.69
CA ASP A 60 21.83 -20.39 16.98
C ASP A 60 21.89 -21.91 16.83
N LEU A 61 21.20 -22.45 15.81
CA LEU A 61 21.22 -23.88 15.51
C LEU A 61 22.63 -24.34 15.09
N MET A 62 23.30 -23.55 14.27
CA MET A 62 24.67 -23.87 13.83
C MET A 62 25.69 -23.78 14.97
N GLU A 63 25.48 -22.86 15.91
CA GLU A 63 26.36 -22.68 17.06
C GLU A 63 26.19 -23.77 18.13
N HIS A 64 24.95 -24.17 18.39
CA HIS A 64 24.60 -25.06 19.51
C HIS A 64 24.25 -26.49 19.10
N GLU A 65 24.33 -26.83 17.84
CA GLU A 65 23.96 -28.11 17.22
C GLU A 65 22.48 -28.46 17.39
N THR A 66 21.91 -28.23 18.57
CA THR A 66 20.48 -28.46 18.84
C THR A 66 19.90 -27.33 19.69
N LEU A 67 18.65 -26.93 19.35
CA LEU A 67 17.88 -26.01 20.17
C LEU A 67 16.75 -26.74 20.86
N ASN A 68 16.52 -26.44 22.15
CA ASN A 68 15.32 -26.90 22.85
C ASN A 68 14.17 -25.91 22.61
N ALA A 69 12.94 -26.30 23.02
CA ALA A 69 11.76 -25.48 22.82
C ALA A 69 11.86 -24.09 23.45
N GLU A 70 12.51 -24.00 24.63
CA GLU A 70 12.69 -22.73 25.35
C GLU A 70 13.59 -21.76 24.58
N GLN A 71 14.70 -22.25 24.02
CA GLN A 71 15.60 -21.45 23.18
C GLN A 71 14.90 -20.97 21.91
N ILE A 72 14.10 -21.80 21.28
CA ILE A 72 13.32 -21.45 20.11
C ILE A 72 12.30 -20.36 20.43
N ASP A 73 11.58 -20.48 21.53
CA ASP A 73 10.62 -19.49 21.99
C ASP A 73 11.28 -18.15 22.27
N GLU A 74 12.46 -18.15 22.88
CA GLU A 74 13.24 -16.95 23.15
C GLU A 74 13.62 -16.21 21.85
N VAL A 75 14.07 -16.93 20.82
CA VAL A 75 14.42 -16.35 19.53
C VAL A 75 13.20 -15.77 18.82
N LEU A 76 12.07 -16.46 18.83
CA LEU A 76 10.84 -16.04 18.18
C LEU A 76 10.15 -14.88 18.90
N SER A 77 10.40 -14.70 20.19
CA SER A 77 9.84 -13.61 21.01
C SER A 77 10.65 -12.31 20.93
N ALA A 78 11.79 -12.34 20.31
CA ALA A 78 12.71 -11.19 20.25
C ALA A 78 12.27 -10.09 19.28
#